data_33762880aad8e067dcf377500d304d19
#
_entry.id   33762880aad8e067dcf377500d304d19
#
_cell.length_a   1.000
_cell.length_b   1.000
_cell.length_c   1.000
_cell.angle_alpha   90.00
_cell.angle_beta   90.00
_cell.angle_gamma   90.00
#
_symmetry.space_group_name_H-M   'P 1'
#
loop_
_entity.id
_entity.type
_entity.pdbx_description
1 polymer ?
#
loop_
_entity_poly.entity_id
_entity_poly.type
_entity_poly.pdbx_seq_one_letter_code
_entity_poly.pdbx_strand_id
1 'polypeptide(L)'
;MTTKMFGKDYLKYELDLPCNSIVDRIVDTTRWSVVHEIVFEDNGKFYQTTYSEGATEMQDERPWEYDDEVECTEVELREVKVKKWMPVED
;
A
#
# COMPACT_ATOMS: atom_id res chain seq x y z
N MET A 1 -5.70 15.46 6.08
CA MET A 1 -5.75 13.99 5.97
C MET A 1 -5.59 13.36 7.33
N THR A 2 -6.34 12.33 7.59
CA THR A 2 -6.26 11.62 8.86
C THR A 2 -5.29 10.46 8.73
N THR A 3 -4.32 10.40 9.62
CA THR A 3 -3.36 9.31 9.67
C THR A 3 -3.43 8.60 11.00
N LYS A 4 -3.00 7.34 11.01
CA LYS A 4 -2.95 6.52 12.21
C LYS A 4 -1.69 5.68 12.17
N MET A 5 -1.03 5.56 13.32
CA MET A 5 0.13 4.68 13.45
C MET A 5 -0.32 3.28 13.84
N PHE A 6 0.14 2.30 13.10
CA PHE A 6 -0.10 0.89 13.40
C PHE A 6 1.22 0.21 13.73
N GLY A 7 1.20 -0.67 14.71
CA GLY A 7 2.36 -1.50 14.97
C GLY A 7 2.62 -2.45 13.80
N LYS A 8 3.88 -2.64 13.45
CA LYS A 8 4.28 -3.54 12.37
C LYS A 8 3.74 -4.95 12.58
N ASP A 9 3.84 -5.45 13.80
CA ASP A 9 3.38 -6.81 14.11
C ASP A 9 1.87 -6.95 13.97
N TYR A 10 1.12 -5.91 14.33
CA TYR A 10 -0.31 -5.89 14.14
C TYR A 10 -0.67 -6.01 12.67
N LEU A 11 0.00 -5.24 11.81
CA LEU A 11 -0.25 -5.29 10.37
C LEU A 11 0.08 -6.65 9.77
N LYS A 12 1.20 -7.24 10.17
CA LYS A 12 1.69 -8.48 9.57
C LYS A 12 0.99 -9.72 10.12
N TYR A 13 0.69 -9.76 11.40
CA TYR A 13 0.19 -10.97 12.04
C TYR A 13 -1.31 -10.93 12.34
N GLU A 14 -1.86 -9.78 12.72
CA GLU A 14 -3.29 -9.67 12.99
C GLU A 14 -4.09 -9.43 11.71
N LEU A 15 -3.59 -8.57 10.82
CA LEU A 15 -4.27 -8.24 9.57
C LEU A 15 -3.77 -9.06 8.38
N ASP A 16 -2.72 -9.85 8.56
CA ASP A 16 -2.12 -10.69 7.51
C ASP A 16 -1.75 -9.91 6.25
N LEU A 17 -1.14 -8.76 6.45
CA LEU A 17 -0.70 -7.91 5.34
C LEU A 17 0.72 -8.28 4.91
N PRO A 18 1.05 -8.12 3.63
CA PRO A 18 0.22 -7.54 2.58
C PRO A 18 -0.74 -8.52 1.90
N CYS A 19 -0.73 -9.79 2.26
CA CYS A 19 -1.51 -10.82 1.58
C CYS A 19 -3.02 -10.56 1.60
N ASN A 20 -3.53 -9.98 2.69
CA ASN A 20 -4.95 -9.71 2.87
C ASN A 20 -5.35 -8.28 2.53
N SER A 21 -4.56 -7.59 1.72
CA SER A 21 -4.89 -6.24 1.28
C SER A 21 -6.02 -6.26 0.24
N ILE A 22 -6.82 -5.18 0.24
CA ILE A 22 -7.88 -4.99 -0.76
C ILE A 22 -7.26 -4.60 -2.09
N VAL A 23 -6.26 -3.73 -2.04
CA VAL A 23 -5.51 -3.27 -3.21
C VAL A 23 -4.03 -3.43 -2.89
N ASP A 24 -3.28 -3.96 -3.84
CA ASP A 24 -1.83 -4.04 -3.77
C ASP A 24 -1.30 -3.75 -5.17
N ARG A 25 -0.62 -2.62 -5.33
CA ARG A 25 -0.09 -2.23 -6.62
C ARG A 25 1.32 -1.70 -6.49
N ILE A 26 2.12 -1.90 -7.52
CA ILE A 26 3.47 -1.37 -7.59
C ILE A 26 3.41 0.09 -8.02
N VAL A 27 3.96 0.98 -7.21
CA VAL A 27 3.95 2.42 -7.47
C VAL A 27 5.34 2.95 -7.83
N ASP A 28 6.39 2.21 -7.50
CA ASP A 28 7.75 2.57 -7.85
C ASP A 28 8.63 1.34 -7.87
N THR A 29 9.67 1.37 -8.69
CA THR A 29 10.68 0.32 -8.71
C THR A 29 12.05 0.98 -8.75
N THR A 30 12.94 0.49 -7.91
CA THR A 30 14.34 0.88 -7.93
C THR A 30 15.18 -0.33 -8.32
N ARG A 31 16.47 -0.15 -8.46
CA ARG A 31 17.38 -1.24 -8.76
C ARG A 31 17.35 -2.35 -7.70
N TRP A 32 17.07 -1.97 -6.46
CA TRP A 32 17.17 -2.87 -5.31
C TRP A 32 15.83 -3.23 -4.68
N SER A 33 14.81 -2.40 -4.89
CA SER A 33 13.53 -2.55 -4.21
C SER A 33 12.36 -2.30 -5.13
N VAL A 34 11.25 -2.95 -4.81
CA VAL A 34 9.94 -2.70 -5.41
C VAL A 34 9.05 -2.11 -4.33
N VAL A 35 8.49 -0.93 -4.61
CA VAL A 35 7.60 -0.24 -3.66
C VAL A 35 6.15 -0.50 -4.04
N HIS A 36 5.40 -1.02 -3.09
CA HIS A 36 3.98 -1.32 -3.24
C HIS A 36 3.15 -0.35 -2.42
N GLU A 37 1.98 -0.01 -2.96
CA GLU A 37 0.96 0.74 -2.23
C GLU A 37 -0.20 -0.21 -1.97
N ILE A 38 -0.63 -0.31 -0.73
CA ILE A 38 -1.72 -1.19 -0.34
C ILE A 38 -2.83 -0.41 0.33
N VAL A 39 -4.06 -0.91 0.17
CA VAL A 39 -5.23 -0.45 0.90
C VAL A 39 -5.78 -1.64 1.66
N PHE A 40 -6.07 -1.45 2.93
CA PHE A 40 -6.60 -2.49 3.80
C PHE A 40 -7.71 -1.95 4.69
N GLU A 41 -8.52 -2.85 5.21
CA GLU A 41 -9.61 -2.52 6.12
C GLU A 41 -9.23 -2.91 7.54
N ASP A 42 -9.51 -2.03 8.48
CA ASP A 42 -9.38 -2.30 9.90
C ASP A 42 -10.53 -1.62 10.65
N ASN A 43 -11.31 -2.42 11.36
CA ASN A 43 -12.37 -1.92 12.23
C ASN A 43 -13.41 -1.06 11.51
N GLY A 44 -13.74 -1.43 10.27
CA GLY A 44 -14.74 -0.73 9.46
C GLY A 44 -14.22 0.51 8.74
N LYS A 45 -12.94 0.78 8.83
CA LYS A 45 -12.30 1.89 8.13
C LYS A 45 -11.22 1.37 7.19
N PHE A 46 -10.93 2.15 6.16
CA PHE A 46 -9.93 1.79 5.16
C PHE A 46 -8.69 2.66 5.32
N TYR A 47 -7.54 2.06 5.16
CA TYR A 47 -6.25 2.73 5.30
C TYR A 47 -5.34 2.39 4.14
N GLN A 48 -4.47 3.33 3.80
CA GLN A 48 -3.50 3.19 2.73
C GLN A 48 -2.10 3.40 3.29
N THR A 49 -1.18 2.55 2.87
CA THR A 49 0.24 2.69 3.21
C THR A 49 1.09 2.08 2.09
N THR A 50 2.39 2.21 2.24
CA THR A 50 3.35 1.63 1.30
C THR A 50 4.28 0.67 2.03
N TYR A 51 4.82 -0.29 1.28
CA TYR A 51 5.89 -1.14 1.77
C TYR A 51 6.86 -1.44 0.63
N SER A 52 8.08 -1.82 0.98
CA SER A 52 9.10 -2.20 0.01
C SER A 52 9.48 -3.65 0.19
N GLU A 53 9.80 -4.31 -0.91
CA GLU A 53 10.38 -5.66 -0.87
C GLU A 53 11.55 -5.74 -1.83
N GLY A 54 12.41 -6.76 -1.67
CA GLY A 54 13.57 -6.92 -2.51
C GLY A 54 13.20 -7.18 -3.96
N ALA A 55 13.87 -6.50 -4.89
CA ALA A 55 13.61 -6.61 -6.31
C ALA A 55 14.15 -7.91 -6.91
N THR A 56 15.08 -8.57 -6.23
CA THR A 56 15.69 -9.83 -6.70
C THR A 56 15.80 -10.82 -5.53
N GLU A 57 16.06 -12.07 -5.86
CA GLU A 57 16.28 -13.12 -4.84
C GLU A 57 17.48 -12.81 -3.94
N MET A 58 18.41 -12.00 -4.42
CA MET A 58 19.59 -11.58 -3.65
C MET A 58 19.28 -10.50 -2.63
N GLN A 59 18.10 -9.89 -2.72
CA GLN A 59 17.66 -8.80 -1.84
C GLN A 59 16.63 -9.37 -0.87
N ASP A 60 17.03 -9.60 0.37
CA ASP A 60 16.16 -10.16 1.41
C ASP A 60 15.47 -9.05 2.20
N GLU A 61 14.78 -8.17 1.48
CA GLU A 61 14.00 -7.09 2.08
C GLU A 61 12.55 -7.51 2.24
N ARG A 62 12.04 -7.37 3.46
CA ARG A 62 10.65 -7.73 3.79
C ARG A 62 9.83 -6.48 4.09
N PRO A 63 8.50 -6.55 3.93
CA PRO A 63 7.65 -5.41 4.26
C PRO A 63 7.88 -4.90 5.67
N TRP A 64 8.11 -3.60 5.80
CA TRP A 64 8.31 -2.89 7.08
C TRP A 64 9.42 -3.48 7.96
N GLU A 65 10.46 -4.03 7.35
CA GLU A 65 11.52 -4.74 8.08
C GLU A 65 12.20 -3.89 9.15
N TYR A 66 12.37 -2.60 8.87
CA TYR A 66 13.07 -1.68 9.76
C TYR A 66 12.14 -0.73 10.51
N ASP A 67 10.84 -0.89 10.37
CA ASP A 67 9.86 -0.01 10.99
C ASP A 67 9.19 -0.71 12.16
N ASP A 68 9.15 -0.05 13.33
CA ASP A 68 8.40 -0.55 14.48
C ASP A 68 6.94 -0.20 14.36
N GLU A 69 6.65 0.99 13.82
CA GLU A 69 5.30 1.47 13.56
C GLU A 69 5.22 1.99 12.14
N VAL A 70 4.03 1.87 11.55
CA VAL A 70 3.77 2.28 10.17
C VAL A 70 2.67 3.33 10.15
N GLU A 71 2.94 4.47 9.53
CA GLU A 71 1.95 5.51 9.35
C GLU A 71 1.03 5.13 8.18
N CYS A 72 -0.26 5.07 8.47
CA CYS A 72 -1.26 4.74 7.47
C CYS A 72 -2.27 5.88 7.35
N THR A 73 -2.66 6.21 6.12
CA THR A 73 -3.60 7.28 5.84
C THR A 73 -5.01 6.71 5.72
N GLU A 74 -5.96 7.26 6.44
CA GLU A 74 -7.37 6.87 6.29
C GLU A 74 -7.86 7.31 4.91
N VAL A 75 -8.46 6.38 4.18
CA VAL A 75 -8.95 6.62 2.83
C VAL A 75 -10.38 6.12 2.70
N GLU A 76 -11.07 6.59 1.66
CA GLU A 76 -12.40 6.10 1.34
C GLU A 76 -12.52 5.95 -0.17
N LEU A 77 -13.38 5.06 -0.59
CA LEU A 77 -13.64 4.87 -2.01
C LEU A 77 -14.61 5.94 -2.48
N ARG A 78 -14.16 6.77 -3.41
CA ARG A 78 -14.97 7.83 -4.00
C ARG A 78 -15.01 7.70 -5.50
N GLU A 79 -16.15 8.01 -6.08
CA GLU A 79 -16.26 8.15 -7.52
C GLU A 79 -15.71 9.49 -7.94
N VAL A 80 -14.76 9.47 -8.88
CA VAL A 80 -14.09 10.68 -9.34
C VAL A 80 -14.27 10.80 -10.84
N LYS A 81 -14.71 11.98 -11.30
CA LYS A 81 -14.76 12.28 -12.72
C LYS A 81 -13.38 12.71 -13.19
N VAL A 82 -12.86 12.02 -14.17
CA VAL A 82 -11.53 12.27 -14.72
C VAL A 82 -11.66 12.76 -16.14
N LYS A 83 -11.01 13.88 -16.46
CA LYS A 83 -10.89 14.38 -17.82
C LYS A 83 -9.67 13.76 -18.46
N LYS A 84 -9.83 13.20 -19.63
CA LYS A 84 -8.71 12.65 -20.40
C LYS A 84 -8.92 12.89 -21.87
N TRP A 85 -7.81 12.89 -22.60
CA TRP A 85 -7.83 13.06 -24.04
C TRP A 85 -8.28 11.77 -24.68
N MET A 86 -9.35 11.87 -25.48
CA MET A 86 -9.94 10.73 -26.18
C MET A 86 -9.95 11.00 -27.67
N PRO A 87 -9.81 9.97 -28.52
CA PRO A 87 -10.00 10.16 -29.96
C PRO A 87 -11.39 10.68 -30.26
N VAL A 88 -11.46 11.55 -31.26
CA VAL A 88 -12.76 12.05 -31.76
C VAL A 88 -13.45 10.92 -32.53
N GLU A 89 -14.70 10.66 -32.19
CA GLU A 89 -15.52 9.70 -32.94
C GLU A 89 -16.23 10.40 -34.06
N ASP A 90 -16.17 9.82 -35.24
CA ASP A 90 -16.85 10.34 -36.42
C ASP A 90 -18.16 9.59 -36.70
#